data_7f37ea5d7b508c166f1f760f52e1c48d
#
_entry.id   7f37ea5d7b508c166f1f760f52e1c48d
#
_cell.length_a   1.000
_cell.length_b   1.000
_cell.length_c   1.000
_cell.angle_alpha   90.00
_cell.angle_beta   90.00
_cell.angle_gamma   90.00
#
_symmetry.space_group_name_H-M   'P 1'
#
loop_
_entity.id
_entity.type
_entity.pdbx_description
1 polymer ?
#
loop_
_entity_poly.entity_id
_entity_poly.type
_entity_poly.pdbx_seq_one_letter_code
_entity_poly.pdbx_strand_id
1 'polypeptide(L)'
;MKTKIFAMAIAALALAACDKNNDDFTVDNLKDTPITVSAGVADLATRAGYMTDATDDTKSVLPETFYLTVIQTDEVSPYNYYNIEMTKTVGENKYTSTDKMLWKDATRNPFVSAYTIEGTAFTVQTDQSTAENVIASDLLGAIKGSGETNDDITITGDNIGISFRHLLCKLDVAFSWGNELATATTKTVKSVEYQGFGTDVTLDRDACTITQGETITNLQAYVATANEGVTYLSEAIFAPQVGTAPKIVITALIDNVERVFSLNVTAPIGGFVSGNRYTMNVTIGGTTAEIGEIEIANGWETGDANGEADGTTGNMATN
;
A
#
# COMPACT_ATOMS: atom_id res chain seq x y z
N MET A 1 21.08 -5.52 -36.74
CA MET A 1 21.31 -5.76 -35.31
C MET A 1 21.89 -4.51 -34.71
N LYS A 2 21.11 -3.73 -33.98
CA LYS A 2 21.57 -2.57 -33.22
C LYS A 2 21.08 -2.74 -31.79
N THR A 3 22.00 -3.19 -30.94
CA THR A 3 21.83 -3.37 -29.52
C THR A 3 21.67 -2.00 -28.85
N LYS A 4 20.52 -1.66 -28.34
CA LYS A 4 20.33 -0.47 -27.50
C LYS A 4 20.60 -0.86 -26.05
N ILE A 5 21.74 -0.43 -25.55
CA ILE A 5 22.09 -0.49 -24.14
C ILE A 5 21.29 0.64 -23.45
N PHE A 6 20.32 0.27 -22.63
CA PHE A 6 19.67 1.21 -21.71
C PHE A 6 20.59 1.42 -20.50
N ALA A 7 21.22 2.58 -20.45
CA ALA A 7 21.92 3.04 -19.26
C ALA A 7 20.86 3.46 -18.22
N MET A 8 20.78 2.70 -17.13
CA MET A 8 20.02 3.05 -15.94
C MET A 8 20.72 4.22 -15.24
N ALA A 9 20.17 5.41 -15.36
CA ALA A 9 20.62 6.56 -14.60
C ALA A 9 19.97 6.47 -13.19
N ILE A 10 20.77 6.04 -12.22
CA ILE A 10 20.47 6.22 -10.80
C ILE A 10 20.59 7.72 -10.55
N ALA A 11 19.46 8.42 -10.46
CA ALA A 11 19.42 9.78 -9.98
C ALA A 11 19.58 9.77 -8.46
N ALA A 12 20.81 9.76 -7.99
CA ALA A 12 21.12 10.18 -6.64
C ALA A 12 20.69 11.66 -6.54
N LEU A 13 19.63 11.93 -5.82
CA LEU A 13 19.27 13.30 -5.39
C LEU A 13 20.34 13.76 -4.39
N ALA A 14 21.43 14.26 -4.92
CA ALA A 14 22.33 15.09 -4.16
C ALA A 14 21.63 16.43 -3.95
N LEU A 15 21.09 16.64 -2.76
CA LEU A 15 20.76 17.94 -2.23
C LEU A 15 22.08 18.70 -2.03
N ALA A 16 22.55 19.35 -3.10
CA ALA A 16 23.61 20.32 -3.00
C ALA A 16 23.03 21.65 -2.52
N ALA A 17 22.81 21.77 -1.23
CA ALA A 17 22.89 23.07 -0.59
C ALA A 17 24.38 23.36 -0.34
N CYS A 18 25.07 23.91 -1.32
CA CYS A 18 26.34 24.54 -1.10
C CYS A 18 26.10 25.89 -0.50
N ASP A 19 26.14 25.99 0.82
CA ASP A 19 26.67 27.19 1.43
C ASP A 19 28.04 26.86 2.01
N LYS A 20 29.05 27.58 1.49
CA LYS A 20 30.41 27.51 1.95
C LYS A 20 30.56 28.26 3.26
N ASN A 21 30.28 27.59 4.35
CA ASN A 21 30.95 27.86 5.62
C ASN A 21 31.24 26.50 6.25
N ASN A 22 32.52 26.21 6.36
CA ASN A 22 33.10 25.12 7.13
C ASN A 22 32.82 25.38 8.62
N ASP A 23 31.57 25.29 9.04
CA ASP A 23 31.23 25.11 10.44
C ASP A 23 30.96 23.64 10.64
N ASP A 24 31.89 23.01 11.33
CA ASP A 24 31.81 21.70 11.95
C ASP A 24 30.40 21.56 12.54
N PHE A 25 29.52 20.77 11.92
CA PHE A 25 28.20 20.44 12.45
C PHE A 25 28.42 19.60 13.70
N THR A 26 28.82 20.26 14.77
CA THR A 26 28.90 19.64 16.07
C THR A 26 27.47 19.35 16.55
N VAL A 27 27.32 18.19 17.16
CA VAL A 27 26.10 17.57 17.66
C VAL A 27 25.25 18.49 18.53
N ASP A 28 25.79 19.59 19.03
CA ASP A 28 25.12 20.58 19.92
C ASP A 28 24.22 21.59 19.20
N ASN A 29 24.22 21.67 17.86
CA ASN A 29 23.54 22.76 17.14
C ASN A 29 22.09 22.48 16.73
N LEU A 30 21.47 21.39 17.13
CA LEU A 30 20.10 21.07 16.72
C LEU A 30 19.03 21.44 17.73
N LYS A 31 19.41 21.80 18.94
CA LYS A 31 18.43 22.25 19.92
C LYS A 31 17.67 23.47 19.36
N ASP A 32 16.34 23.36 19.44
CA ASP A 32 15.41 24.39 18.92
C ASP A 32 15.43 24.54 17.37
N THR A 33 16.12 23.66 16.65
CA THR A 33 16.04 23.60 15.18
C THR A 33 14.69 23.04 14.76
N PRO A 34 14.02 23.60 13.74
CA PRO A 34 12.77 23.04 13.22
C PRO A 34 12.94 21.61 12.72
N ILE A 35 12.00 20.75 13.06
CA ILE A 35 11.89 19.40 12.46
C ILE A 35 11.33 19.56 11.05
N THR A 36 12.04 19.05 10.07
CA THR A 36 11.54 18.90 8.70
C THR A 36 11.05 17.48 8.47
N VAL A 37 10.04 17.28 7.61
CA VAL A 37 9.45 15.98 7.36
C VAL A 37 9.33 15.72 5.87
N SER A 38 9.78 14.54 5.46
CA SER A 38 9.59 14.02 4.11
C SER A 38 8.98 12.62 4.18
N ALA A 39 8.16 12.25 3.20
CA ALA A 39 7.58 10.93 3.18
C ALA A 39 7.62 10.29 1.79
N GLY A 40 7.67 8.95 1.79
CA GLY A 40 7.53 8.05 0.66
C GLY A 40 6.67 6.85 1.05
N VAL A 41 6.32 6.01 0.10
CA VAL A 41 5.78 4.68 0.36
C VAL A 41 6.91 3.69 0.13
N ALA A 42 7.07 2.72 1.03
CA ALA A 42 8.24 1.86 1.13
C ALA A 42 8.52 1.00 -0.11
N ASP A 43 7.62 0.92 -1.07
CA ASP A 43 7.78 0.05 -2.23
C ASP A 43 8.06 0.78 -3.54
N LEU A 44 9.22 1.45 -3.61
CA LEU A 44 9.72 2.00 -4.87
C LEU A 44 10.31 0.91 -5.81
N ALA A 45 10.61 -0.29 -5.31
CA ALA A 45 11.31 -1.31 -6.08
C ALA A 45 10.38 -2.18 -6.94
N THR A 46 9.14 -2.33 -6.58
CA THR A 46 8.19 -3.27 -7.25
C THR A 46 6.88 -2.63 -7.70
N ARG A 47 6.73 -1.33 -7.57
CA ARG A 47 5.70 -0.50 -8.26
C ARG A 47 4.30 -1.13 -8.37
N ALA A 48 3.85 -1.79 -7.32
CA ALA A 48 2.47 -2.22 -7.24
C ALA A 48 1.61 -1.09 -6.71
N GLY A 49 1.57 0.00 -7.45
CA GLY A 49 0.58 1.05 -7.24
C GLY A 49 -0.84 0.50 -7.41
N TYR A 50 -1.81 1.35 -7.21
CA TYR A 50 -3.19 1.02 -7.57
C TYR A 50 -3.28 0.87 -9.08
N MET A 51 -4.01 -0.14 -9.58
CA MET A 51 -4.28 -0.32 -11.01
C MET A 51 -5.07 0.85 -11.61
N THR A 52 -5.60 1.69 -10.76
CA THR A 52 -6.34 2.91 -11.09
C THR A 52 -5.49 3.93 -11.85
N ASP A 53 -4.16 3.83 -11.80
CA ASP A 53 -3.26 4.68 -12.58
C ASP A 53 -2.67 3.90 -13.76
N ALA A 54 -3.52 3.48 -14.69
CA ALA A 54 -3.16 2.70 -15.88
C ALA A 54 -2.15 3.40 -16.81
N THR A 55 -1.82 4.67 -16.56
CA THR A 55 -0.87 5.44 -17.35
C THR A 55 0.50 5.56 -16.70
N ASP A 56 0.62 5.29 -15.40
CA ASP A 56 1.88 5.41 -14.68
C ASP A 56 1.90 4.53 -13.43
N ASP A 57 2.08 3.23 -13.62
CA ASP A 57 2.31 2.22 -12.56
C ASP A 57 3.58 2.49 -11.72
N THR A 58 4.19 3.68 -11.91
CA THR A 58 5.39 4.12 -11.20
C THR A 58 5.12 5.01 -9.99
N LYS A 59 3.88 5.42 -9.77
CA LYS A 59 3.52 6.36 -8.69
C LYS A 59 2.76 5.65 -7.57
N SER A 60 3.46 5.39 -6.48
CA SER A 60 2.78 5.24 -5.20
C SER A 60 2.12 6.58 -4.85
N VAL A 61 0.83 6.55 -4.58
CA VAL A 61 0.10 7.76 -4.18
C VAL A 61 0.50 8.09 -2.73
N LEU A 62 1.31 9.12 -2.57
CA LEU A 62 1.62 9.65 -1.24
C LEU A 62 0.36 10.27 -0.65
N PRO A 63 0.06 10.04 0.64
CA PRO A 63 -1.09 10.65 1.27
C PRO A 63 -0.96 12.19 1.23
N GLU A 64 -2.07 12.88 0.98
CA GLU A 64 -2.11 14.35 1.05
C GLU A 64 -1.94 14.85 2.49
N THR A 65 -2.43 14.07 3.46
CA THR A 65 -2.29 14.33 4.89
C THR A 65 -2.00 13.05 5.65
N PHE A 66 -1.28 13.17 6.76
CA PHE A 66 -1.10 12.12 7.75
C PHE A 66 -0.85 12.72 9.14
N TYR A 67 -0.90 11.88 10.18
CA TYR A 67 -0.74 12.28 11.57
C TYR A 67 0.57 11.75 12.13
N LEU A 68 1.42 12.67 12.59
CA LEU A 68 2.77 12.41 13.08
C LEU A 68 2.82 12.50 14.60
N THR A 69 3.42 11.53 15.26
CA THR A 69 3.81 11.58 16.66
C THR A 69 5.33 11.51 16.77
N VAL A 70 5.92 12.43 17.55
CA VAL A 70 7.36 12.46 17.84
C VAL A 70 7.54 12.62 19.35
N ILE A 71 8.02 11.58 20.02
CA ILE A 71 8.28 11.60 21.46
C ILE A 71 9.78 11.59 21.68
N GLN A 72 10.32 12.73 22.09
CA GLN A 72 11.76 12.92 22.25
C GLN A 72 12.24 12.66 23.69
N THR A 73 11.32 12.49 24.61
CA THR A 73 11.62 12.20 26.03
C THR A 73 10.41 11.53 26.68
N ASP A 74 10.66 10.68 27.66
CA ASP A 74 9.63 9.99 28.45
C ASP A 74 8.88 10.94 29.42
N GLU A 75 9.42 12.14 29.64
CA GLU A 75 8.80 13.13 30.50
C GLU A 75 7.87 14.04 29.69
N VAL A 76 6.91 14.67 30.35
CA VAL A 76 6.10 15.74 29.75
C VAL A 76 7.02 16.87 29.29
N SER A 77 7.01 17.15 28.01
CA SER A 77 7.96 18.07 27.40
C SER A 77 7.32 18.87 26.25
N PRO A 78 7.68 20.15 26.07
CA PRO A 78 7.25 20.91 24.89
C PRO A 78 7.86 20.42 23.59
N TYR A 79 8.76 19.44 23.64
CA TYR A 79 9.36 18.79 22.47
C TYR A 79 8.71 17.45 22.14
N ASN A 80 7.66 17.03 22.85
CA ASN A 80 6.86 15.88 22.49
C ASN A 80 5.63 16.35 21.72
N TYR A 81 5.42 15.77 20.55
CA TYR A 81 4.36 16.11 19.60
C TYR A 81 3.49 14.89 19.37
N TYR A 82 2.17 15.04 19.50
CA TYR A 82 1.22 13.94 19.42
C TYR A 82 0.18 14.24 18.34
N ASN A 83 0.02 13.34 17.40
CA ASN A 83 -1.00 13.42 16.32
C ASN A 83 -0.99 14.77 15.58
N ILE A 84 0.19 15.26 15.24
CA ILE A 84 0.32 16.49 14.46
C ILE A 84 -0.09 16.19 13.02
N GLU A 85 -1.08 16.93 12.53
CA GLU A 85 -1.48 16.84 11.14
C GLU A 85 -0.38 17.42 10.23
N MET A 86 0.08 16.59 9.32
CA MET A 86 1.08 16.91 8.32
C MET A 86 0.42 16.99 6.95
N THR A 87 0.58 18.11 6.27
CA THR A 87 0.02 18.35 4.92
C THR A 87 1.13 18.38 3.89
N LYS A 88 0.91 17.71 2.77
CA LYS A 88 1.86 17.62 1.66
C LYS A 88 2.07 18.99 1.00
N THR A 89 3.32 19.31 0.75
CA THR A 89 3.68 20.50 -0.05
C THR A 89 3.47 20.16 -1.53
N VAL A 90 2.73 21.01 -2.23
CA VAL A 90 2.40 20.77 -3.64
C VAL A 90 3.67 20.64 -4.48
N GLY A 91 3.78 19.52 -5.21
CA GLY A 91 4.90 19.23 -6.10
C GLY A 91 6.16 18.71 -5.41
N GLU A 92 6.13 18.46 -4.09
CA GLU A 92 7.26 17.95 -3.33
C GLU A 92 6.86 16.72 -2.50
N ASN A 93 7.86 15.94 -2.06
CA ASN A 93 7.68 14.86 -1.08
C ASN A 93 7.89 15.36 0.36
N LYS A 94 7.66 16.65 0.60
CA LYS A 94 7.78 17.30 1.89
C LYS A 94 6.41 17.58 2.47
N TYR A 95 6.38 17.58 3.79
CA TYR A 95 5.18 17.83 4.56
C TYR A 95 5.41 18.93 5.58
N THR A 96 4.39 19.74 5.78
CA THR A 96 4.38 20.84 6.74
C THR A 96 3.20 20.72 7.69
N SER A 97 3.32 21.30 8.87
CA SER A 97 2.23 21.44 9.84
C SER A 97 2.03 22.89 10.21
N THR A 98 0.87 23.20 10.77
CA THR A 98 0.63 24.51 11.42
C THR A 98 1.40 24.63 12.72
N ASP A 99 1.69 23.50 13.36
CA ASP A 99 2.44 23.45 14.61
C ASP A 99 3.94 23.44 14.34
N LYS A 100 4.65 24.34 15.01
CA LYS A 100 6.10 24.37 14.91
C LYS A 100 6.70 23.27 15.79
N MET A 101 7.25 22.25 15.16
CA MET A 101 7.97 21.18 15.83
C MET A 101 9.47 21.49 15.89
N LEU A 102 10.11 21.26 17.03
CA LEU A 102 11.52 21.55 17.27
C LEU A 102 12.24 20.32 17.82
N TRP A 103 13.51 20.19 17.46
CA TRP A 103 14.40 19.23 18.10
C TRP A 103 14.75 19.66 19.52
N LYS A 104 14.68 18.72 20.49
CA LYS A 104 15.08 18.94 21.88
C LYS A 104 16.60 19.04 22.01
N ASP A 105 17.28 18.11 21.37
CA ASP A 105 18.74 17.99 21.39
C ASP A 105 19.23 17.18 20.18
N ALA A 106 20.51 16.91 20.14
CA ALA A 106 21.16 16.21 19.06
C ALA A 106 21.17 14.68 19.19
N THR A 107 20.77 14.12 20.32
CA THR A 107 20.85 12.66 20.56
C THR A 107 19.85 11.84 19.75
N ARG A 108 18.81 12.47 19.24
CA ARG A 108 17.89 12.00 18.19
C ARG A 108 17.51 10.52 18.18
N ASN A 109 17.10 10.03 19.31
CA ASN A 109 16.49 8.70 19.41
C ASN A 109 15.01 8.81 19.83
N PRO A 110 14.18 9.63 19.15
CA PRO A 110 12.78 9.73 19.51
C PRO A 110 12.05 8.43 19.13
N PHE A 111 10.97 8.16 19.83
CA PHE A 111 9.89 7.37 19.26
C PHE A 111 9.20 8.21 18.18
N VAL A 112 8.97 7.63 17.03
CA VAL A 112 8.25 8.27 15.92
C VAL A 112 7.23 7.32 15.35
N SER A 113 6.00 7.79 15.15
CA SER A 113 4.98 7.06 14.41
C SER A 113 4.19 7.98 13.50
N ALA A 114 3.78 7.47 12.34
CA ALA A 114 3.01 8.20 11.35
C ALA A 114 1.90 7.32 10.78
N TYR A 115 0.67 7.86 10.65
CA TYR A 115 -0.49 7.12 10.14
C TYR A 115 -1.39 8.02 9.31
N THR A 116 -2.04 7.47 8.29
CA THR A 116 -3.01 8.21 7.46
C THR A 116 -4.33 8.49 8.16
N ILE A 117 -4.51 8.04 9.40
CA ILE A 117 -5.69 8.32 10.24
C ILE A 117 -5.27 8.93 11.59
N GLU A 118 -6.10 9.79 12.14
CA GLU A 118 -5.89 10.39 13.48
C GLU A 118 -6.17 9.39 14.60
N GLY A 119 -7.25 8.61 14.47
CA GLY A 119 -7.71 7.66 15.49
C GLY A 119 -7.07 6.27 15.37
N THR A 120 -7.75 5.30 15.99
CA THR A 120 -7.36 3.88 15.93
C THR A 120 -8.34 3.02 15.13
N ALA A 121 -9.57 3.47 14.91
CA ALA A 121 -10.56 2.76 14.13
C ALA A 121 -10.49 3.18 12.66
N PHE A 122 -10.50 2.21 11.76
CA PHE A 122 -10.56 2.44 10.32
C PHE A 122 -11.52 1.46 9.66
N THR A 123 -12.24 1.96 8.65
CA THR A 123 -13.17 1.16 7.85
C THR A 123 -12.92 1.44 6.38
N VAL A 124 -12.65 0.40 5.60
CA VAL A 124 -12.49 0.52 4.14
C VAL A 124 -13.82 0.90 3.48
N GLN A 125 -13.76 1.61 2.36
CA GLN A 125 -14.93 1.94 1.57
C GLN A 125 -15.59 0.65 1.03
N THR A 126 -16.89 0.52 1.19
CA THR A 126 -17.62 -0.62 0.61
C THR A 126 -17.81 -0.48 -0.91
N ASP A 127 -17.88 0.75 -1.40
CA ASP A 127 -17.82 1.06 -2.82
C ASP A 127 -16.39 1.48 -3.19
N GLN A 128 -15.64 0.57 -3.78
CA GLN A 128 -14.29 0.80 -4.32
C GLN A 128 -14.29 0.80 -5.85
N SER A 129 -15.41 1.13 -6.49
CA SER A 129 -15.53 1.12 -7.95
C SER A 129 -14.80 2.29 -8.64
N THR A 130 -14.29 3.25 -7.87
CA THR A 130 -13.47 4.37 -8.36
C THR A 130 -12.06 4.35 -7.79
N ALA A 131 -11.13 4.96 -8.51
CA ALA A 131 -9.74 5.11 -8.09
C ALA A 131 -9.61 5.77 -6.71
N GLU A 132 -10.34 6.85 -6.52
CA GLU A 132 -10.33 7.62 -5.29
C GLU A 132 -10.77 6.78 -4.09
N ASN A 133 -11.79 5.95 -4.27
CA ASN A 133 -12.32 5.09 -3.21
C ASN A 133 -11.38 3.94 -2.87
N VAL A 134 -10.66 3.38 -3.86
CA VAL A 134 -9.59 2.39 -3.60
C VAL A 134 -8.49 3.03 -2.77
N ILE A 135 -7.99 4.20 -3.17
CA ILE A 135 -6.96 4.94 -2.43
C ILE A 135 -7.42 5.30 -1.02
N ALA A 136 -8.68 5.77 -0.88
CA ALA A 136 -9.25 6.10 0.43
C ALA A 136 -9.50 4.87 1.33
N SER A 137 -9.47 3.67 0.76
CA SER A 137 -9.58 2.41 1.50
C SER A 137 -8.24 1.90 2.02
N ASP A 138 -7.14 2.58 1.73
CA ASP A 138 -5.82 2.15 2.18
C ASP A 138 -5.42 2.83 3.50
N LEU A 139 -4.92 2.01 4.41
CA LEU A 139 -4.37 2.46 5.68
C LEU A 139 -2.86 2.31 5.66
N LEU A 140 -2.17 3.44 5.69
CA LEU A 140 -0.71 3.46 5.72
C LEU A 140 -0.19 3.76 7.12
N GLY A 141 0.93 3.13 7.48
CA GLY A 141 1.60 3.35 8.76
C GLY A 141 3.11 3.25 8.66
N ALA A 142 3.78 3.88 9.61
CA ALA A 142 5.22 3.78 9.82
C ALA A 142 5.54 3.98 11.30
N ILE A 143 6.53 3.26 11.83
CA ILE A 143 6.92 3.35 13.23
C ILE A 143 8.43 3.19 13.42
N LYS A 144 8.97 3.88 14.41
CA LYS A 144 10.32 3.70 14.92
C LYS A 144 10.31 3.81 16.43
N GLY A 145 10.65 2.74 17.12
CA GLY A 145 10.88 2.76 18.57
C GLY A 145 12.02 3.67 18.98
N SER A 146 11.99 4.15 20.21
CA SER A 146 13.08 4.95 20.78
C SER A 146 14.37 4.12 20.81
N GLY A 147 15.42 4.66 20.21
CA GLY A 147 16.72 4.00 20.12
C GLY A 147 16.83 2.85 19.11
N GLU A 148 15.74 2.51 18.43
CA GLU A 148 15.72 1.50 17.39
C GLU A 148 16.12 2.09 16.02
N THR A 149 16.60 1.21 15.15
CA THR A 149 16.78 1.49 13.72
C THR A 149 15.81 0.59 12.97
N ASN A 150 15.03 1.17 12.07
CA ASN A 150 14.24 0.42 11.10
C ASN A 150 14.18 1.18 9.78
N ASP A 151 13.63 0.54 8.76
CA ASP A 151 13.59 1.10 7.43
C ASP A 151 12.38 2.02 7.20
N ASP A 152 11.38 1.98 8.10
CA ASP A 152 10.17 2.81 7.99
C ASP A 152 10.45 4.28 8.28
N ILE A 153 11.36 4.57 9.22
CA ILE A 153 11.66 5.95 9.63
C ILE A 153 13.15 6.17 9.78
N THR A 154 13.68 7.11 9.01
CA THR A 154 15.07 7.56 9.04
C THR A 154 15.17 8.98 9.57
N ILE A 155 16.20 9.28 10.34
CA ILE A 155 16.47 10.63 10.86
C ILE A 155 17.83 11.07 10.35
N THR A 156 17.84 12.10 9.50
CA THR A 156 19.06 12.63 8.91
C THR A 156 19.06 14.15 8.98
N GLY A 157 20.04 14.71 9.66
CA GLY A 157 20.05 16.14 9.90
C GLY A 157 18.84 16.57 10.75
N ASP A 158 18.11 17.55 10.36
CA ASP A 158 16.86 18.01 10.93
C ASP A 158 15.62 17.30 10.36
N ASN A 159 15.82 16.36 9.41
CA ASN A 159 14.74 15.71 8.69
C ASN A 159 14.34 14.36 9.28
N ILE A 160 13.03 14.15 9.43
CA ILE A 160 12.40 12.83 9.59
C ILE A 160 11.93 12.37 8.23
N GLY A 161 12.58 11.33 7.70
CA GLY A 161 12.17 10.63 6.49
C GLY A 161 11.25 9.46 6.85
N ILE A 162 10.05 9.43 6.29
CA ILE A 162 9.04 8.42 6.55
C ILE A 162 8.87 7.56 5.30
N SER A 163 8.94 6.25 5.46
CA SER A 163 8.62 5.25 4.47
C SER A 163 7.37 4.50 4.92
N PHE A 164 6.22 4.87 4.38
CA PHE A 164 4.96 4.23 4.74
C PHE A 164 4.88 2.80 4.19
N ARG A 165 4.28 1.92 4.97
CA ARG A 165 3.87 0.58 4.54
C ARG A 165 2.35 0.45 4.59
N HIS A 166 1.82 -0.41 3.75
CA HIS A 166 0.40 -0.78 3.76
C HIS A 166 0.10 -1.67 4.95
N LEU A 167 -1.00 -1.41 5.64
CA LEU A 167 -1.43 -2.20 6.81
C LEU A 167 -2.61 -3.13 6.50
N LEU A 168 -3.28 -2.95 5.36
CA LEU A 168 -4.41 -3.78 4.93
C LEU A 168 -3.96 -4.86 3.93
N CYS A 169 -4.91 -5.61 3.38
CA CYS A 169 -4.71 -6.56 2.31
C CYS A 169 -5.26 -6.01 1.00
N LYS A 170 -4.65 -6.38 -0.12
CA LYS A 170 -5.13 -6.09 -1.46
C LYS A 170 -5.29 -7.39 -2.25
N LEU A 171 -6.36 -7.54 -3.02
CA LEU A 171 -6.52 -8.62 -3.99
C LEU A 171 -6.74 -8.05 -5.38
N ASP A 172 -5.85 -8.42 -6.28
CA ASP A 172 -5.93 -8.13 -7.71
C ASP A 172 -6.41 -9.36 -8.46
N VAL A 173 -7.43 -9.20 -9.29
CA VAL A 173 -7.98 -10.28 -10.10
C VAL A 173 -7.84 -9.96 -11.58
N ALA A 174 -7.13 -10.81 -12.30
CA ALA A 174 -6.99 -10.72 -13.74
C ALA A 174 -8.00 -11.63 -14.43
N PHE A 175 -8.76 -11.10 -15.38
CA PHE A 175 -9.77 -11.83 -16.13
C PHE A 175 -9.31 -12.12 -17.55
N SER A 176 -9.57 -13.34 -18.01
CA SER A 176 -9.43 -13.77 -19.39
C SER A 176 -10.72 -14.43 -19.87
N TRP A 177 -10.90 -14.51 -21.19
CA TRP A 177 -12.06 -15.16 -21.80
C TRP A 177 -11.69 -16.58 -22.27
N GLY A 178 -12.51 -17.54 -21.89
CA GLY A 178 -12.35 -18.93 -22.33
C GLY A 178 -12.47 -19.09 -23.85
N ASN A 179 -11.86 -20.15 -24.38
CA ASN A 179 -11.82 -20.43 -25.81
C ASN A 179 -13.21 -20.59 -26.44
N GLU A 180 -14.20 -21.05 -25.68
CA GLU A 180 -15.59 -21.18 -26.12
C GLU A 180 -16.24 -19.83 -26.41
N LEU A 181 -15.67 -18.73 -25.93
CA LEU A 181 -16.10 -17.36 -26.23
C LEU A 181 -15.30 -16.71 -27.36
N ALA A 182 -14.47 -17.46 -28.09
CA ALA A 182 -13.67 -16.93 -29.19
C ALA A 182 -14.51 -16.31 -30.30
N THR A 183 -15.74 -16.81 -30.52
CA THR A 183 -16.67 -16.32 -31.54
C THR A 183 -17.67 -15.26 -31.03
N ALA A 184 -17.67 -14.99 -29.71
CA ALA A 184 -18.54 -13.96 -29.15
C ALA A 184 -18.13 -12.57 -29.66
N THR A 185 -19.13 -11.80 -30.13
CA THR A 185 -18.89 -10.48 -30.74
C THR A 185 -18.70 -9.37 -29.73
N THR A 186 -19.29 -9.52 -28.55
CA THR A 186 -19.16 -8.58 -27.45
C THR A 186 -18.89 -9.32 -26.16
N LYS A 187 -17.87 -8.87 -25.42
CA LYS A 187 -17.47 -9.41 -24.11
C LYS A 187 -17.02 -8.26 -23.22
N THR A 188 -17.72 -8.05 -22.11
CA THR A 188 -17.41 -6.96 -21.16
C THR A 188 -17.68 -7.41 -19.75
N VAL A 189 -16.73 -7.19 -18.84
CA VAL A 189 -16.97 -7.27 -17.38
C VAL A 189 -17.62 -5.94 -16.97
N LYS A 190 -18.81 -6.00 -16.40
CA LYS A 190 -19.58 -4.83 -15.97
C LYS A 190 -19.28 -4.42 -14.53
N SER A 191 -19.17 -5.42 -13.66
CA SER A 191 -18.89 -5.19 -12.25
C SER A 191 -18.29 -6.45 -11.64
N VAL A 192 -17.54 -6.23 -10.56
CA VAL A 192 -16.98 -7.28 -9.71
C VAL A 192 -17.27 -6.91 -8.26
N GLU A 193 -17.90 -7.85 -7.54
CA GLU A 193 -18.20 -7.71 -6.13
C GLU A 193 -17.41 -8.75 -5.33
N TYR A 194 -16.71 -8.31 -4.30
CA TYR A 194 -16.01 -9.14 -3.34
C TYR A 194 -16.89 -9.33 -2.12
N GLN A 195 -17.45 -10.53 -1.95
CA GLN A 195 -18.39 -10.86 -0.88
C GLN A 195 -17.70 -11.59 0.26
N GLY A 196 -18.06 -11.23 1.50
CA GLY A 196 -17.52 -11.91 2.67
C GLY A 196 -16.12 -11.46 3.06
N PHE A 197 -15.72 -10.23 2.70
CA PHE A 197 -14.45 -9.63 3.09
C PHE A 197 -14.61 -8.71 4.32
N GLY A 198 -13.60 -8.71 5.19
CA GLY A 198 -13.54 -7.83 6.36
C GLY A 198 -13.32 -6.38 5.94
N THR A 199 -13.97 -5.44 6.65
CA THR A 199 -13.91 -4.02 6.29
C THR A 199 -13.42 -3.12 7.40
N ASP A 200 -13.53 -3.52 8.65
CA ASP A 200 -13.11 -2.71 9.80
C ASP A 200 -11.88 -3.29 10.49
N VAL A 201 -11.03 -2.40 10.95
CA VAL A 201 -9.83 -2.73 11.71
C VAL A 201 -9.62 -1.76 12.87
N THR A 202 -8.91 -2.24 13.88
CA THR A 202 -8.38 -1.40 14.96
C THR A 202 -6.87 -1.37 14.84
N LEU A 203 -6.29 -0.17 14.78
CA LEU A 203 -4.87 0.10 14.72
C LEU A 203 -4.28 0.16 16.12
N ASP A 204 -3.24 -0.64 16.38
CA ASP A 204 -2.30 -0.44 17.49
C ASP A 204 -1.20 0.52 17.01
N ARG A 205 -1.24 1.76 17.50
CA ARG A 205 -0.32 2.81 17.07
C ARG A 205 1.08 2.66 17.66
N ASP A 206 1.21 1.92 18.75
CA ASP A 206 2.51 1.70 19.42
C ASP A 206 3.27 0.52 18.80
N ALA A 207 2.56 -0.42 18.18
CA ALA A 207 3.13 -1.56 17.49
C ALA A 207 3.08 -1.46 15.96
N CYS A 208 2.34 -0.49 15.40
CA CYS A 208 2.04 -0.38 13.98
C CYS A 208 1.44 -1.67 13.40
N THR A 209 0.50 -2.24 14.12
CA THR A 209 -0.22 -3.46 13.72
C THR A 209 -1.73 -3.21 13.73
N ILE A 210 -2.46 -4.03 13.00
CA ILE A 210 -3.92 -3.93 12.96
C ILE A 210 -4.56 -5.24 13.40
N THR A 211 -5.74 -5.11 14.01
CA THR A 211 -6.61 -6.23 14.36
C THR A 211 -7.89 -6.09 13.54
N GLN A 212 -8.30 -7.16 12.86
CA GLN A 212 -9.58 -7.21 12.16
C GLN A 212 -10.73 -7.03 13.15
N GLY A 213 -11.71 -6.22 12.78
CA GLY A 213 -12.99 -6.11 13.47
C GLY A 213 -13.97 -7.21 13.04
N GLU A 214 -15.22 -7.07 13.45
CA GLU A 214 -16.25 -8.09 13.22
C GLU A 214 -17.05 -7.87 11.93
N THR A 215 -16.91 -6.71 11.28
CA THR A 215 -17.73 -6.37 10.11
C THR A 215 -17.22 -7.09 8.88
N ILE A 216 -18.07 -7.96 8.35
CA ILE A 216 -17.89 -8.67 7.09
C ILE A 216 -18.97 -8.16 6.13
N THR A 217 -18.57 -7.70 4.95
CA THR A 217 -19.53 -7.12 3.99
C THR A 217 -19.14 -7.40 2.55
N ASN A 218 -19.87 -6.83 1.61
CA ASN A 218 -19.58 -6.90 0.20
C ASN A 218 -18.90 -5.60 -0.24
N LEU A 219 -17.86 -5.75 -1.05
CA LEU A 219 -17.10 -4.65 -1.62
C LEU A 219 -17.37 -4.59 -3.13
N GLN A 220 -17.82 -3.45 -3.62
CA GLN A 220 -17.83 -3.17 -5.06
C GLN A 220 -16.41 -2.82 -5.48
N ALA A 221 -15.78 -3.69 -6.25
CA ALA A 221 -14.38 -3.53 -6.63
C ALA A 221 -14.19 -2.58 -7.82
N TYR A 222 -13.01 -2.00 -7.93
CA TYR A 222 -12.56 -1.31 -9.13
C TYR A 222 -12.38 -2.31 -10.28
N VAL A 223 -12.74 -1.91 -11.51
CA VAL A 223 -12.54 -2.71 -12.71
C VAL A 223 -11.91 -1.86 -13.79
N ALA A 224 -10.72 -2.22 -14.23
CA ALA A 224 -10.00 -1.56 -15.31
C ALA A 224 -9.81 -2.48 -16.52
N THR A 225 -9.68 -1.90 -17.71
CA THR A 225 -9.27 -2.62 -18.91
C THR A 225 -7.78 -2.87 -18.87
N ALA A 226 -7.35 -4.13 -18.97
CA ALA A 226 -5.95 -4.50 -18.91
C ALA A 226 -5.24 -4.34 -20.26
N ASN A 227 -3.90 -4.20 -20.18
CA ASN A 227 -3.00 -4.27 -21.33
C ASN A 227 -2.46 -5.69 -21.49
N GLU A 228 -2.15 -6.11 -22.74
CA GLU A 228 -1.42 -7.33 -23.11
C GLU A 228 -2.00 -8.69 -22.64
N GLY A 229 -3.05 -9.15 -23.31
CA GLY A 229 -3.54 -10.55 -23.18
C GLY A 229 -4.45 -10.80 -21.98
N VAL A 230 -4.53 -9.90 -21.04
CA VAL A 230 -5.51 -9.88 -19.96
C VAL A 230 -6.59 -8.87 -20.32
N THR A 231 -7.85 -9.28 -20.30
CA THR A 231 -8.94 -8.45 -20.81
C THR A 231 -9.38 -7.38 -19.81
N TYR A 232 -9.36 -7.69 -18.52
CA TYR A 232 -9.77 -6.81 -17.43
C TYR A 232 -8.98 -7.12 -16.18
N LEU A 233 -8.81 -6.10 -15.35
CA LEU A 233 -8.27 -6.21 -14.00
C LEU A 233 -9.29 -5.69 -13.01
N SER A 234 -9.35 -6.29 -11.83
CA SER A 234 -10.15 -5.80 -10.72
C SER A 234 -9.28 -5.76 -9.47
N GLU A 235 -9.48 -4.76 -8.65
CA GLU A 235 -8.78 -4.65 -7.37
C GLU A 235 -9.72 -4.23 -6.25
N ALA A 236 -9.44 -4.72 -5.04
CA ALA A 236 -10.05 -4.23 -3.81
C ALA A 236 -9.10 -4.36 -2.62
N ILE A 237 -9.24 -3.44 -1.69
CA ILE A 237 -8.55 -3.39 -0.40
C ILE A 237 -9.52 -3.82 0.69
N PHE A 238 -9.06 -4.63 1.63
CA PHE A 238 -9.88 -5.19 2.70
C PHE A 238 -9.04 -5.51 3.95
N ALA A 239 -9.71 -5.73 5.08
CA ALA A 239 -9.07 -6.10 6.32
C ALA A 239 -8.42 -7.50 6.26
N PRO A 240 -7.27 -7.73 6.92
CA PRO A 240 -6.71 -9.06 7.08
C PRO A 240 -7.75 -10.01 7.67
N GLN A 241 -7.80 -11.26 7.20
CA GLN A 241 -8.82 -12.20 7.67
C GLN A 241 -8.38 -13.64 7.59
N VAL A 242 -8.83 -14.46 8.54
CA VAL A 242 -8.54 -15.89 8.65
C VAL A 242 -9.85 -16.67 8.78
N GLY A 243 -9.91 -17.83 8.14
CA GLY A 243 -11.03 -18.78 8.33
C GLY A 243 -12.35 -18.35 7.67
N THR A 244 -12.34 -17.33 6.83
CA THR A 244 -13.50 -16.93 6.04
C THR A 244 -13.58 -17.69 4.72
N ALA A 245 -14.78 -17.76 4.14
CA ALA A 245 -15.00 -18.32 2.80
C ALA A 245 -15.53 -17.23 1.86
N PRO A 246 -14.67 -16.28 1.47
CA PRO A 246 -15.08 -15.17 0.63
C PRO A 246 -15.42 -15.65 -0.79
N LYS A 247 -16.13 -14.78 -1.52
CA LYS A 247 -16.52 -15.04 -2.90
C LYS A 247 -16.23 -13.83 -3.77
N ILE A 248 -16.02 -14.07 -5.05
CA ILE A 248 -16.04 -13.04 -6.08
C ILE A 248 -17.24 -13.28 -6.97
N VAL A 249 -18.07 -12.26 -7.12
CA VAL A 249 -19.23 -12.27 -8.01
C VAL A 249 -18.94 -11.35 -9.18
N ILE A 250 -18.93 -11.90 -10.38
CA ILE A 250 -18.61 -11.21 -11.62
C ILE A 250 -19.88 -11.09 -12.44
N THR A 251 -20.24 -9.86 -12.81
CA THR A 251 -21.28 -9.60 -13.79
C THR A 251 -20.63 -9.28 -15.13
N ALA A 252 -20.86 -10.13 -16.13
CA ALA A 252 -20.34 -9.96 -17.48
C ALA A 252 -21.47 -9.86 -18.52
N LEU A 253 -21.26 -9.07 -19.57
CA LEU A 253 -22.11 -9.00 -20.74
C LEU A 253 -21.43 -9.76 -21.88
N ILE A 254 -22.06 -10.83 -22.36
CA ILE A 254 -21.56 -11.69 -23.44
C ILE A 254 -22.65 -11.74 -24.52
N ASP A 255 -22.36 -11.21 -25.72
CA ASP A 255 -23.30 -11.08 -26.82
C ASP A 255 -24.64 -10.43 -26.41
N ASN A 256 -24.55 -9.33 -25.63
CA ASN A 256 -25.68 -8.60 -25.05
C ASN A 256 -26.53 -9.39 -24.05
N VAL A 257 -26.07 -10.55 -23.58
CA VAL A 257 -26.69 -11.31 -22.51
C VAL A 257 -25.89 -11.13 -21.23
N GLU A 258 -26.55 -10.65 -20.19
CA GLU A 258 -25.94 -10.53 -18.87
C GLU A 258 -25.81 -11.92 -18.20
N ARG A 259 -24.63 -12.19 -17.67
CA ARG A 259 -24.30 -13.42 -16.94
C ARG A 259 -23.62 -13.10 -15.64
N VAL A 260 -23.98 -13.83 -14.60
CA VAL A 260 -23.42 -13.68 -13.26
C VAL A 260 -22.69 -14.96 -12.88
N PHE A 261 -21.43 -14.82 -12.50
CA PHE A 261 -20.57 -15.91 -12.05
C PHE A 261 -20.23 -15.69 -10.58
N SER A 262 -20.44 -16.71 -9.75
CA SER A 262 -20.08 -16.66 -8.32
C SER A 262 -18.99 -17.69 -8.05
N LEU A 263 -17.83 -17.23 -7.60
CA LEU A 263 -16.62 -18.00 -7.43
C LEU A 263 -16.21 -18.01 -5.97
N ASN A 264 -16.03 -19.19 -5.37
CA ASN A 264 -15.48 -19.28 -4.02
C ASN A 264 -13.97 -18.99 -4.05
N VAL A 265 -13.52 -18.11 -3.19
CA VAL A 265 -12.11 -17.78 -3.03
C VAL A 265 -11.53 -18.65 -1.91
N THR A 266 -10.52 -19.45 -2.23
CA THR A 266 -9.76 -20.18 -1.23
C THR A 266 -8.65 -19.27 -0.71
N ALA A 267 -8.76 -18.83 0.55
CA ALA A 267 -7.72 -18.02 1.17
C ALA A 267 -6.39 -18.80 1.21
N PRO A 268 -5.25 -18.11 1.09
CA PRO A 268 -3.93 -18.73 1.28
C PRO A 268 -3.79 -19.40 2.66
N ILE A 269 -2.83 -20.28 2.80
CA ILE A 269 -2.48 -20.87 4.10
C ILE A 269 -2.10 -19.74 5.07
N GLY A 270 -2.79 -19.68 6.21
CA GLY A 270 -2.63 -18.58 7.18
C GLY A 270 -3.59 -17.41 6.97
N GLY A 271 -4.42 -17.43 5.92
CA GLY A 271 -5.40 -16.39 5.62
C GLY A 271 -4.83 -15.24 4.78
N PHE A 272 -5.58 -14.15 4.73
CA PHE A 272 -5.12 -12.88 4.15
C PHE A 272 -4.41 -12.08 5.24
N VAL A 273 -3.12 -11.89 5.09
CA VAL A 273 -2.23 -11.28 6.09
C VAL A 273 -2.05 -9.79 5.80
N SER A 274 -2.03 -8.97 6.85
CA SER A 274 -1.76 -7.53 6.80
C SER A 274 -0.54 -7.22 5.91
N GLY A 275 -0.65 -6.18 5.10
CA GLY A 275 0.42 -5.70 4.23
C GLY A 275 0.66 -6.53 2.96
N ASN A 276 -0.05 -7.62 2.77
CA ASN A 276 0.17 -8.45 1.59
C ASN A 276 -0.78 -8.07 0.44
N ARG A 277 -0.21 -8.09 -0.76
CA ARG A 277 -0.93 -8.06 -2.02
C ARG A 277 -1.07 -9.49 -2.55
N TYR A 278 -2.26 -9.83 -2.99
CA TYR A 278 -2.59 -11.13 -3.58
C TYR A 278 -3.00 -10.94 -5.03
N THR A 279 -2.66 -11.92 -5.87
CA THR A 279 -3.07 -11.96 -7.27
C THR A 279 -3.82 -13.25 -7.57
N MET A 280 -4.80 -13.17 -8.45
CA MET A 280 -5.61 -14.30 -8.86
C MET A 280 -6.01 -14.16 -10.33
N ASN A 281 -5.94 -15.26 -11.08
CA ASN A 281 -6.41 -15.33 -12.45
C ASN A 281 -7.80 -15.98 -12.51
N VAL A 282 -8.70 -15.41 -13.31
CA VAL A 282 -10.04 -15.95 -13.56
C VAL A 282 -10.26 -16.09 -15.07
N THR A 283 -10.64 -17.27 -15.50
CA THR A 283 -11.08 -17.51 -16.88
C THR A 283 -12.60 -17.58 -16.95
N ILE A 284 -13.21 -16.63 -17.66
CA ILE A 284 -14.67 -16.55 -17.84
C ILE A 284 -15.05 -17.30 -19.09
N GLY A 285 -15.83 -18.38 -18.91
CA GLY A 285 -16.38 -19.17 -20.00
C GLY A 285 -17.80 -18.77 -20.42
N GLY A 286 -18.39 -19.57 -21.27
CA GLY A 286 -19.75 -19.31 -21.77
C GLY A 286 -20.83 -19.47 -20.70
N THR A 287 -20.68 -20.42 -19.80
CA THR A 287 -21.64 -20.73 -18.71
C THR A 287 -20.98 -20.87 -17.35
N THR A 288 -19.67 -20.99 -17.30
CA THR A 288 -18.86 -21.17 -16.09
C THR A 288 -17.71 -20.20 -16.08
N ALA A 289 -17.18 -19.92 -14.89
CA ALA A 289 -15.90 -19.26 -14.73
C ALA A 289 -15.02 -20.11 -13.82
N GLU A 290 -13.72 -20.12 -14.09
CA GLU A 290 -12.72 -20.90 -13.36
C GLU A 290 -11.73 -19.97 -12.68
N ILE A 291 -11.39 -20.29 -11.43
CA ILE A 291 -10.37 -19.60 -10.65
C ILE A 291 -9.06 -20.35 -10.77
N GLY A 292 -7.97 -19.61 -11.05
CA GLY A 292 -6.62 -20.08 -10.85
C GLY A 292 -6.19 -20.03 -9.38
N GLU A 293 -4.96 -20.38 -9.13
CA GLU A 293 -4.34 -20.30 -7.80
C GLU A 293 -4.21 -18.84 -7.35
N ILE A 294 -4.32 -18.60 -6.03
CA ILE A 294 -4.04 -17.31 -5.43
C ILE A 294 -2.56 -17.28 -5.05
N GLU A 295 -1.86 -16.29 -5.54
CA GLU A 295 -0.45 -16.08 -5.27
C GLU A 295 -0.26 -14.83 -4.42
N ILE A 296 0.75 -14.84 -3.54
CA ILE A 296 1.22 -13.62 -2.88
C ILE A 296 2.10 -12.90 -3.88
N ALA A 297 1.68 -11.71 -4.28
CA ALA A 297 2.47 -10.88 -5.19
C ALA A 297 3.56 -10.14 -4.39
N ASN A 298 4.78 -10.13 -4.92
CA ASN A 298 5.82 -9.25 -4.42
C ASN A 298 5.43 -7.80 -4.69
N GLY A 299 5.52 -6.94 -3.66
CA GLY A 299 5.43 -5.50 -3.88
C GLY A 299 4.23 -4.74 -3.33
N TRP A 300 3.55 -5.27 -2.34
CA TRP A 300 2.66 -4.48 -1.48
C TRP A 300 3.30 -4.20 -0.13
N GLU A 301 4.12 -5.12 0.37
CA GLU A 301 5.08 -4.87 1.43
C GLU A 301 6.51 -5.08 0.95
N THR A 302 7.41 -4.33 1.51
CA THR A 302 8.84 -4.47 1.31
C THR A 302 9.28 -5.86 1.69
N GLY A 303 9.63 -6.64 0.71
CA GLY A 303 10.61 -7.68 0.94
C GLY A 303 11.85 -7.04 1.56
N ASP A 304 12.50 -7.76 2.46
CA ASP A 304 13.75 -7.38 3.09
C ASP A 304 14.66 -6.59 2.13
N ALA A 305 15.21 -5.48 2.62
CA ALA A 305 16.15 -4.61 1.91
C ALA A 305 17.42 -5.33 1.40
N ASN A 306 17.48 -6.63 1.53
CA ASN A 306 18.56 -7.52 1.11
C ASN A 306 18.23 -8.39 -0.10
N GLY A 307 17.35 -7.99 -1.00
CA GLY A 307 17.37 -8.42 -2.40
C GLY A 307 17.56 -9.92 -2.71
N GLU A 308 17.33 -10.83 -1.78
CA GLU A 308 17.23 -12.25 -2.07
C GLU A 308 15.75 -12.62 -2.19
N ALA A 309 15.31 -12.73 -3.45
CA ALA A 309 14.10 -13.42 -3.79
C ALA A 309 14.26 -14.88 -3.29
N ASP A 310 13.74 -15.19 -2.10
CA ASP A 310 13.55 -16.57 -1.71
C ASP A 310 12.42 -17.15 -2.55
N GLY A 311 12.82 -17.75 -3.66
CA GLY A 311 11.96 -18.53 -4.53
C GLY A 311 11.53 -19.83 -3.87
N THR A 312 10.78 -19.75 -2.80
CA THR A 312 10.00 -20.90 -2.32
C THR A 312 8.71 -21.00 -3.12
N THR A 313 8.83 -21.49 -4.35
CA THR A 313 7.73 -22.21 -4.99
C THR A 313 7.36 -23.36 -4.08
N GLY A 314 6.33 -23.17 -3.26
CA GLY A 314 5.73 -24.23 -2.47
C GLY A 314 5.10 -25.25 -3.42
N ASN A 315 5.85 -26.26 -3.78
CA ASN A 315 5.34 -27.47 -4.43
C ASN A 315 4.37 -28.15 -3.46
N MET A 316 3.06 -27.96 -3.66
CA MET A 316 2.08 -28.78 -2.97
C MET A 316 2.05 -30.15 -3.63
N ALA A 317 2.51 -31.16 -2.87
CA ALA A 317 2.37 -32.53 -3.24
C ALA A 317 0.88 -32.91 -3.34
N THR A 318 0.48 -33.37 -4.52
CA THR A 318 -0.78 -34.09 -4.73
C THR A 318 -0.73 -35.41 -3.97
N ASN A 319 -1.71 -35.59 -3.06
CA ASN A 319 -2.19 -36.91 -2.63
C ASN A 319 -3.66 -37.03 -2.98
#